data_d69ec10cb0c83ec73bc1c6c610224b4b
#
_entry.id   d69ec10cb0c83ec73bc1c6c610224b4b
#
_cell.length_a   1.000
_cell.length_b   1.000
_cell.length_c   1.000
_cell.angle_alpha   90.00
_cell.angle_beta   90.00
_cell.angle_gamma   90.00
#
_symmetry.space_group_name_H-M   'P 1'
#
loop_
_entity.id
_entity.type
_entity.pdbx_description
1 polymer ?
#
loop_
_entity_poly.entity_id
_entity_poly.type
_entity_poly.pdbx_seq_one_letter_code
_entity_poly.pdbx_strand_id
1 'polypeptide(L)'
;KRTLTSGKSMQFIYTGRTTAEYHTPGQSILGNDQKAPPVAEKTVTIDDLLISSAFVYELDETLAHYDLRGEISAKIGYALAEKYDRLIFRAIAKGARQASPVSMTNFVEPGGTQIQVGAGSDADDAYNSTHLISAFYDAAAALDEKGVSSDGLSLIHI
;
A
#
# COMPACT_ATOMS: atom_id res chain seq x y z
N LYS A 1 12.78 7.31 1.49
CA LYS A 1 12.02 8.40 0.87
C LYS A 1 12.76 8.83 -0.38
N ARG A 2 12.11 8.76 -1.54
CA ARG A 2 12.64 9.30 -2.80
C ARG A 2 11.85 10.55 -3.17
N THR A 3 12.52 11.56 -3.66
CA THR A 3 11.91 12.82 -4.10
C THR A 3 12.12 12.94 -5.60
N LEU A 4 11.06 13.23 -6.34
CA LEU A 4 11.14 13.49 -7.76
C LEU A 4 11.58 14.95 -7.96
N THR A 5 12.75 15.16 -8.53
CA THR A 5 13.31 16.50 -8.76
C THR A 5 12.98 17.04 -10.15
N SER A 6 12.70 16.15 -11.10
CA SER A 6 12.31 16.50 -12.46
C SER A 6 11.52 15.36 -13.09
N GLY A 7 10.65 15.68 -14.04
CA GLY A 7 9.81 14.71 -14.73
C GLY A 7 8.49 14.41 -14.01
N LYS A 8 7.63 13.63 -14.66
CA LYS A 8 6.27 13.28 -14.20
C LYS A 8 6.19 11.88 -13.61
N SER A 9 7.20 11.05 -13.81
CA SER A 9 7.17 9.65 -13.40
C SER A 9 8.50 9.21 -12.80
N MET A 10 8.45 8.21 -11.95
CA MET A 10 9.60 7.54 -11.37
C MET A 10 9.47 6.03 -11.57
N GLN A 11 10.55 5.41 -12.01
CA GLN A 11 10.63 3.99 -12.26
C GLN A 11 11.30 3.27 -11.10
N PHE A 12 10.74 2.11 -10.75
CA PHE A 12 11.27 1.23 -9.71
C PHE A 12 11.51 -0.14 -10.32
N ILE A 13 12.74 -0.64 -10.16
CA ILE A 13 13.06 -2.00 -10.54
C ILE A 13 12.51 -2.94 -9.47
N TYR A 14 11.86 -3.99 -9.92
CA TYR A 14 11.32 -5.06 -9.11
C TYR A 14 11.89 -6.39 -9.57
N THR A 15 12.57 -7.11 -8.67
CA THR A 15 13.14 -8.43 -8.95
C THR A 15 12.34 -9.49 -8.24
N GLY A 16 11.94 -10.52 -8.96
CA GLY A 16 11.22 -11.66 -8.42
C GLY A 16 12.11 -12.64 -7.67
N ARG A 17 11.49 -13.67 -7.14
CA ARG A 17 12.17 -14.73 -6.40
C ARG A 17 12.77 -15.74 -7.35
N THR A 18 13.85 -16.38 -6.90
CA THR A 18 14.43 -17.55 -7.56
C THR A 18 14.20 -18.78 -6.71
N THR A 19 14.20 -19.94 -7.33
CA THR A 19 14.05 -21.24 -6.65
C THR A 19 15.39 -21.96 -6.59
N ALA A 20 15.62 -22.71 -5.51
CA ALA A 20 16.76 -23.58 -5.37
C ALA A 20 16.33 -25.03 -5.57
N GLU A 21 17.21 -25.85 -6.16
CA GLU A 21 16.98 -27.28 -6.32
C GLU A 21 18.28 -28.07 -6.09
N TYR A 22 18.14 -29.37 -5.82
CA TYR A 22 19.29 -30.27 -5.72
C TYR A 22 19.78 -30.62 -7.11
N HIS A 23 21.08 -30.48 -7.32
CA HIS A 23 21.74 -30.87 -8.59
C HIS A 23 21.93 -32.38 -8.68
N THR A 24 21.52 -32.95 -9.80
CA THR A 24 21.81 -34.35 -10.11
C THR A 24 23.10 -34.45 -10.95
N PRO A 25 24.10 -35.29 -10.56
CA PRO A 25 25.32 -35.45 -11.34
C PRO A 25 25.02 -35.83 -12.80
N GLY A 26 25.69 -35.16 -13.75
CA GLY A 26 25.48 -35.36 -15.19
C GLY A 26 24.45 -34.47 -15.84
N GLN A 27 23.70 -33.67 -15.08
CA GLN A 27 22.78 -32.65 -15.60
C GLN A 27 23.52 -31.35 -15.85
N SER A 28 23.10 -30.63 -16.90
CA SER A 28 23.61 -29.27 -17.15
C SER A 28 23.03 -28.26 -16.19
N ILE A 29 23.87 -27.44 -15.57
CA ILE A 29 23.47 -26.30 -14.72
C ILE A 29 23.10 -25.09 -15.58
N LEU A 30 23.72 -24.98 -16.77
CA LEU A 30 23.51 -23.85 -17.68
C LEU A 30 22.39 -24.17 -18.67
N GLY A 31 21.60 -23.20 -19.00
CA GLY A 31 20.57 -23.29 -20.06
C GLY A 31 19.14 -23.52 -19.55
N ASN A 32 18.89 -23.44 -18.25
CA ASN A 32 17.53 -23.47 -17.73
C ASN A 32 17.04 -22.04 -17.43
N ASP A 33 16.53 -21.37 -18.45
CA ASP A 33 16.11 -19.97 -18.41
C ASP A 33 14.99 -19.68 -17.39
N GLN A 34 14.31 -20.72 -16.92
CA GLN A 34 13.22 -20.60 -15.95
C GLN A 34 13.68 -20.34 -14.52
N LYS A 35 14.97 -20.43 -14.23
CA LYS A 35 15.55 -20.23 -12.90
C LYS A 35 16.15 -18.84 -12.70
N ALA A 36 16.32 -18.09 -13.76
CA ALA A 36 16.75 -16.71 -13.65
C ALA A 36 15.68 -15.89 -12.89
N PRO A 37 16.05 -15.08 -11.88
CA PRO A 37 15.09 -14.23 -11.20
C PRO A 37 14.47 -13.27 -12.23
N PRO A 38 13.14 -13.23 -12.37
CA PRO A 38 12.51 -12.32 -13.30
C PRO A 38 12.71 -10.88 -12.82
N VAL A 39 12.98 -9.98 -13.76
CA VAL A 39 13.14 -8.56 -13.50
C VAL A 39 12.03 -7.80 -14.21
N ALA A 40 11.36 -6.94 -13.48
CA ALA A 40 10.30 -6.10 -14.00
C ALA A 40 10.49 -4.65 -13.54
N GLU A 41 9.79 -3.75 -14.18
CA GLU A 41 9.80 -2.33 -13.87
C GLU A 41 8.40 -1.86 -13.52
N LYS A 42 8.29 -1.07 -12.44
CA LYS A 42 7.05 -0.43 -12.05
C LYS A 42 7.21 1.08 -12.09
N THR A 43 6.39 1.72 -12.90
CA THR A 43 6.36 3.17 -13.03
C THR A 43 5.30 3.76 -12.10
N VAL A 44 5.71 4.72 -11.30
CA VAL A 44 4.81 5.56 -10.49
C VAL A 44 4.74 6.93 -11.13
N THR A 45 3.55 7.35 -11.51
CA THR A 45 3.28 8.67 -12.10
C THR A 45 2.67 9.60 -11.08
N ILE A 46 3.03 10.89 -11.16
CA ILE A 46 2.34 11.94 -10.42
C ILE A 46 1.11 12.35 -11.21
N ASP A 47 -0.07 12.19 -10.59
CA ASP A 47 -1.34 12.50 -11.25
C ASP A 47 -1.73 13.96 -11.04
N ASP A 48 -1.95 14.38 -9.79
CA ASP A 48 -2.54 15.66 -9.46
C ASP A 48 -1.79 16.42 -8.36
N LEU A 49 -1.98 17.72 -8.33
CA LEU A 49 -1.52 18.61 -7.26
C LEU A 49 -2.64 18.79 -6.22
N LEU A 50 -2.35 18.44 -4.97
CA LEU A 50 -3.25 18.69 -3.87
C LEU A 50 -3.11 20.15 -3.41
N ILE A 51 -4.18 20.91 -3.53
CA ILE A 51 -4.24 22.30 -3.13
C ILE A 51 -5.41 22.55 -2.18
N SER A 52 -5.23 23.54 -1.30
CA SER A 52 -6.30 24.13 -0.51
C SER A 52 -6.04 25.62 -0.38
N SER A 53 -7.05 26.42 -0.57
CA SER A 53 -6.94 27.87 -0.49
C SER A 53 -8.20 28.48 0.13
N ALA A 54 -8.03 29.60 0.83
CA ALA A 54 -9.11 30.41 1.34
C ALA A 54 -8.78 31.88 1.11
N PHE A 55 -9.80 32.67 0.90
CA PHE A 55 -9.70 34.11 0.79
C PHE A 55 -10.26 34.75 2.06
N VAL A 56 -9.52 35.70 2.63
CA VAL A 56 -9.91 36.44 3.82
C VAL A 56 -9.95 37.91 3.46
N TYR A 57 -11.08 38.58 3.71
CA TYR A 57 -11.21 40.01 3.51
C TYR A 57 -10.45 40.76 4.62
N GLU A 58 -9.68 41.76 4.26
CA GLU A 58 -8.90 42.58 5.18
C GLU A 58 -9.79 43.28 6.23
N LEU A 59 -11.01 43.67 5.84
CA LEU A 59 -11.96 44.25 6.75
C LEU A 59 -12.40 43.28 7.85
N ASP A 60 -12.67 42.02 7.48
CA ASP A 60 -13.07 41.00 8.44
C ASP A 60 -11.93 40.68 9.40
N GLU A 61 -10.69 40.66 8.92
CA GLU A 61 -9.50 40.48 9.75
C GLU A 61 -9.30 41.61 10.75
N THR A 62 -9.52 42.85 10.30
CA THR A 62 -9.42 44.03 11.16
C THR A 62 -10.54 44.10 12.24
N LEU A 63 -11.72 43.60 11.91
CA LEU A 63 -12.88 43.57 12.83
C LEU A 63 -12.83 42.32 13.74
N ALA A 64 -12.06 41.31 13.42
CA ALA A 64 -11.92 40.10 14.23
C ALA A 64 -11.12 40.40 15.51
N HIS A 65 -11.60 39.90 16.66
CA HIS A 65 -10.91 40.01 17.95
C HIS A 65 -9.84 38.94 18.18
N TYR A 66 -9.61 38.07 17.17
CA TYR A 66 -8.69 36.95 17.22
C TYR A 66 -7.94 36.80 15.87
N ASP A 67 -6.86 36.04 15.86
CA ASP A 67 -6.09 35.80 14.67
C ASP A 67 -6.84 34.86 13.69
N LEU A 68 -7.72 35.47 12.89
CA LEU A 68 -8.56 34.80 11.89
C LEU A 68 -7.69 34.12 10.84
N ARG A 69 -6.59 34.76 10.42
CA ARG A 69 -5.70 34.23 9.37
C ARG A 69 -4.94 33.00 9.85
N GLY A 70 -4.48 33.00 11.09
CA GLY A 70 -3.84 31.85 11.73
C GLY A 70 -4.77 30.65 11.84
N GLU A 71 -6.01 30.87 12.28
CA GLU A 71 -7.03 29.81 12.39
C GLU A 71 -7.38 29.19 11.01
N ILE A 72 -7.59 30.02 10.00
CA ILE A 72 -7.88 29.54 8.63
C ILE A 72 -6.68 28.77 8.08
N SER A 73 -5.46 29.25 8.29
CA SER A 73 -4.24 28.57 7.89
C SER A 73 -4.12 27.18 8.54
N ALA A 74 -4.40 27.07 9.84
CA ALA A 74 -4.43 25.79 10.53
C ALA A 74 -5.49 24.84 9.94
N LYS A 75 -6.70 25.32 9.63
CA LYS A 75 -7.75 24.51 9.00
C LYS A 75 -7.36 24.03 7.61
N ILE A 76 -6.68 24.84 6.81
CA ILE A 76 -6.11 24.44 5.51
C ILE A 76 -5.09 23.31 5.70
N GLY A 77 -4.19 23.46 6.69
CA GLY A 77 -3.21 22.43 7.02
C GLY A 77 -3.85 21.10 7.39
N TYR A 78 -4.88 21.11 8.24
CA TYR A 78 -5.64 19.91 8.61
C TYR A 78 -6.35 19.26 7.42
N ALA A 79 -6.98 20.05 6.57
CA ALA A 79 -7.67 19.53 5.38
C ALA A 79 -6.71 18.86 4.41
N LEU A 80 -5.52 19.42 4.21
CA LEU A 80 -4.47 18.80 3.39
C LEU A 80 -3.97 17.50 4.00
N ALA A 81 -3.70 17.48 5.31
CA ALA A 81 -3.24 16.29 6.02
C ALA A 81 -4.29 15.16 5.96
N GLU A 82 -5.55 15.46 6.26
CA GLU A 82 -6.65 14.50 6.19
C GLU A 82 -6.80 13.90 4.78
N LYS A 83 -6.76 14.74 3.75
CA LYS A 83 -6.85 14.27 2.38
C LYS A 83 -5.68 13.38 1.99
N TYR A 84 -4.48 13.74 2.42
CA TYR A 84 -3.26 12.95 2.19
C TYR A 84 -3.35 11.58 2.85
N ASP A 85 -3.75 11.50 4.10
CA ASP A 85 -3.91 10.25 4.83
C ASP A 85 -4.94 9.34 4.17
N ARG A 86 -6.10 9.89 3.79
CA ARG A 86 -7.13 9.13 3.05
C ARG A 86 -6.61 8.57 1.72
N LEU A 87 -5.77 9.30 1.01
CA LEU A 87 -5.17 8.83 -0.25
C LEU A 87 -4.17 7.70 0.01
N ILE A 88 -3.37 7.78 1.07
CA ILE A 88 -2.45 6.70 1.47
C ILE A 88 -3.22 5.44 1.83
N PHE A 89 -4.26 5.52 2.67
CA PHE A 89 -5.07 4.36 3.02
C PHE A 89 -5.74 3.72 1.80
N ARG A 90 -6.23 4.52 0.86
CA ARG A 90 -6.75 4.00 -0.41
C ARG A 90 -5.69 3.29 -1.24
N ALA A 91 -4.47 3.82 -1.28
CA ALA A 91 -3.36 3.19 -1.99
C ALA A 91 -2.96 1.85 -1.35
N ILE A 92 -2.92 1.77 -0.01
CA ILE A 92 -2.67 0.55 0.74
C ILE A 92 -3.76 -0.50 0.45
N ALA A 93 -5.03 -0.11 0.54
CA ALA A 93 -6.15 -0.99 0.25
C ALA A 93 -6.16 -1.49 -1.20
N LYS A 94 -5.78 -0.63 -2.16
CA LYS A 94 -5.61 -1.01 -3.56
C LYS A 94 -4.45 -1.98 -3.73
N GLY A 95 -3.33 -1.76 -3.04
CA GLY A 95 -2.18 -2.67 -3.03
C GLY A 95 -2.53 -4.05 -2.46
N ALA A 96 -3.27 -4.09 -1.35
CA ALA A 96 -3.71 -5.33 -0.72
C ALA A 96 -4.66 -6.18 -1.61
N ARG A 97 -5.35 -5.54 -2.56
CA ARG A 97 -6.24 -6.22 -3.52
C ARG A 97 -5.55 -6.66 -4.81
N GLN A 98 -4.30 -6.33 -5.00
CA GLN A 98 -3.55 -6.73 -6.19
C GLN A 98 -3.14 -8.20 -6.08
N ALA A 99 -3.53 -9.01 -7.06
CA ALA A 99 -3.15 -10.42 -7.12
C ALA A 99 -1.66 -10.63 -7.42
N SER A 100 -1.02 -9.67 -8.09
CA SER A 100 0.42 -9.65 -8.35
C SER A 100 0.95 -8.20 -8.28
N PRO A 101 2.15 -7.99 -7.74
CA PRO A 101 2.76 -6.66 -7.68
C PRO A 101 3.09 -6.10 -9.07
N VAL A 102 3.35 -6.98 -10.03
CA VAL A 102 3.65 -6.63 -11.41
C VAL A 102 2.87 -7.56 -12.35
N SER A 103 2.23 -6.97 -13.37
CA SER A 103 1.51 -7.71 -14.41
C SER A 103 2.50 -8.08 -15.52
N MET A 104 3.18 -9.21 -15.38
CA MET A 104 4.13 -9.72 -16.35
C MET A 104 3.99 -11.23 -16.49
N THR A 105 4.07 -11.75 -17.72
CA THR A 105 4.09 -13.19 -17.97
C THR A 105 5.33 -13.81 -17.33
N ASN A 106 5.20 -14.92 -16.63
CA ASN A 106 6.26 -15.62 -15.90
C ASN A 106 6.75 -14.91 -14.61
N PHE A 107 6.11 -13.85 -14.18
CA PHE A 107 6.41 -13.19 -12.92
C PHE A 107 5.41 -13.66 -11.86
N VAL A 108 5.72 -14.73 -11.17
CA VAL A 108 4.86 -15.32 -10.14
C VAL A 108 5.32 -14.86 -8.77
N GLU A 109 4.88 -13.67 -8.39
CA GLU A 109 5.10 -13.16 -7.03
C GLU A 109 3.78 -13.09 -6.27
N PRO A 110 3.78 -13.41 -4.97
CA PRO A 110 2.57 -13.36 -4.17
C PRO A 110 2.07 -11.92 -4.05
N GLY A 111 0.82 -11.72 -4.38
CA GLY A 111 0.13 -10.44 -4.19
C GLY A 111 -0.51 -10.32 -2.82
N GLY A 112 -1.40 -9.36 -2.67
CA GLY A 112 -2.20 -9.19 -1.46
C GLY A 112 -3.16 -10.35 -1.22
N THR A 113 -3.50 -10.59 0.05
CA THR A 113 -4.51 -11.56 0.45
C THR A 113 -5.71 -10.84 1.01
N GLN A 114 -6.90 -11.24 0.58
CA GLN A 114 -8.16 -10.77 1.15
C GLN A 114 -8.73 -11.90 2.01
N ILE A 115 -8.95 -11.62 3.26
CA ILE A 115 -9.50 -12.57 4.23
C ILE A 115 -10.89 -12.10 4.60
N GLN A 116 -11.85 -13.00 4.47
CA GLN A 116 -13.23 -12.77 4.86
C GLN A 116 -13.42 -13.17 6.30
N VAL A 117 -14.04 -12.32 7.10
CA VAL A 117 -14.40 -12.63 8.48
C VAL A 117 -15.68 -13.47 8.48
N GLY A 118 -15.66 -14.64 9.09
CA GLY A 118 -16.79 -15.57 9.15
C GLY A 118 -17.14 -16.18 7.79
N ALA A 119 -18.35 -16.71 7.67
CA ALA A 119 -18.84 -17.31 6.44
C ALA A 119 -19.23 -16.28 5.36
N GLY A 120 -19.26 -14.99 5.71
CA GLY A 120 -19.61 -13.89 4.81
C GLY A 120 -21.06 -13.84 4.36
N SER A 121 -21.89 -14.59 5.01
CA SER A 121 -23.34 -14.60 4.77
C SER A 121 -24.12 -13.74 5.75
N ASP A 122 -23.47 -13.32 6.85
CA ASP A 122 -24.07 -12.55 7.92
C ASP A 122 -23.36 -11.20 8.09
N ALA A 123 -24.13 -10.13 8.17
CA ALA A 123 -23.59 -8.78 8.40
C ALA A 123 -22.92 -8.65 9.78
N ASP A 124 -23.28 -9.53 10.72
CA ASP A 124 -22.80 -9.51 12.10
C ASP A 124 -21.53 -10.35 12.31
N ASP A 125 -21.02 -11.05 11.30
CA ASP A 125 -19.79 -11.84 11.37
C ASP A 125 -18.60 -11.01 11.89
N ALA A 126 -18.50 -9.75 11.51
CA ALA A 126 -17.44 -8.85 11.97
C ALA A 126 -17.54 -8.47 13.46
N TYR A 127 -18.70 -8.63 14.09
CA TYR A 127 -18.91 -8.40 15.52
C TYR A 127 -18.70 -9.66 16.37
N ASN A 128 -18.57 -10.81 15.71
CA ASN A 128 -18.28 -12.06 16.39
C ASN A 128 -16.78 -12.16 16.70
N SER A 129 -16.43 -12.14 17.99
CA SER A 129 -15.04 -12.17 18.46
C SER A 129 -14.29 -13.43 17.99
N THR A 130 -14.95 -14.58 17.91
CA THR A 130 -14.32 -15.83 17.45
C THR A 130 -13.95 -15.75 15.98
N HIS A 131 -14.85 -15.25 15.13
CA HIS A 131 -14.59 -15.07 13.71
C HIS A 131 -13.49 -14.05 13.46
N LEU A 132 -13.48 -12.96 14.23
CA LEU A 132 -12.47 -11.93 14.13
C LEU A 132 -11.09 -12.44 14.53
N ILE A 133 -10.98 -13.17 15.64
CA ILE A 133 -9.73 -13.77 16.10
C ILE A 133 -9.20 -14.77 15.06
N SER A 134 -10.04 -15.64 14.53
CA SER A 134 -9.66 -16.59 13.47
C SER A 134 -9.10 -15.86 12.25
N ALA A 135 -9.77 -14.81 11.79
CA ALA A 135 -9.32 -14.03 10.64
C ALA A 135 -7.95 -13.37 10.86
N PHE A 136 -7.61 -12.98 12.09
CA PHE A 136 -6.27 -12.47 12.42
C PHE A 136 -5.20 -13.54 12.33
N TYR A 137 -5.45 -14.73 12.83
CA TYR A 137 -4.52 -15.85 12.70
C TYR A 137 -4.34 -16.26 11.23
N ASP A 138 -5.43 -16.30 10.45
CA ASP A 138 -5.39 -16.57 9.02
C ASP A 138 -4.58 -15.50 8.27
N ALA A 139 -4.70 -14.25 8.69
CA ALA A 139 -3.90 -13.15 8.10
C ALA A 139 -2.40 -13.31 8.40
N ALA A 140 -2.05 -13.67 9.63
CA ALA A 140 -0.67 -13.92 10.01
C ALA A 140 -0.09 -15.11 9.23
N ALA A 141 -0.84 -16.22 9.16
CA ALA A 141 -0.44 -17.41 8.40
C ALA A 141 -0.25 -17.10 6.91
N ALA A 142 -1.15 -16.33 6.31
CA ALA A 142 -1.03 -15.91 4.91
C ALA A 142 0.19 -15.02 4.63
N LEU A 143 0.64 -14.25 5.60
CA LEU A 143 1.88 -13.47 5.50
C LEU A 143 3.11 -14.37 5.60
N ASP A 144 3.12 -15.30 6.55
CA ASP A 144 4.21 -16.25 6.74
C ASP A 144 4.38 -17.17 5.51
N GLU A 145 3.29 -17.67 4.93
CA GLU A 145 3.31 -18.43 3.67
C GLU A 145 3.94 -17.66 2.52
N LYS A 146 3.78 -16.34 2.50
CA LYS A 146 4.40 -15.45 1.51
C LYS A 146 5.82 -15.04 1.87
N GLY A 147 6.35 -15.50 3.00
CA GLY A 147 7.69 -15.18 3.48
C GLY A 147 7.82 -13.73 3.97
N VAL A 148 6.73 -13.14 4.43
CA VAL A 148 6.71 -11.83 5.09
C VAL A 148 6.61 -12.08 6.58
N SER A 149 7.65 -11.71 7.35
CA SER A 149 7.63 -11.85 8.81
C SER A 149 6.48 -11.08 9.42
N SER A 150 5.74 -11.73 10.32
CA SER A 150 4.67 -11.10 11.09
C SER A 150 5.21 -10.21 12.23
N ASP A 151 6.51 -10.28 12.53
CA ASP A 151 7.15 -9.45 13.56
C ASP A 151 7.13 -7.97 13.17
N GLY A 152 6.61 -7.15 14.08
CA GLY A 152 6.55 -5.70 13.88
C GLY A 152 5.45 -5.21 12.95
N LEU A 153 4.51 -6.06 12.56
CA LEU A 153 3.32 -5.64 11.82
C LEU A 153 2.33 -4.93 12.74
N SER A 154 1.78 -3.85 12.25
CA SER A 154 0.75 -3.07 12.93
C SER A 154 -0.62 -3.41 12.36
N LEU A 155 -1.56 -3.73 13.23
CA LEU A 155 -2.96 -3.88 12.87
C LEU A 155 -3.60 -2.49 12.88
N ILE A 156 -4.15 -2.08 11.75
CA ILE A 156 -4.90 -0.83 11.64
C ILE A 156 -6.36 -1.12 11.91
N HIS A 157 -6.86 -0.60 13.01
CA HIS A 157 -8.29 -0.61 13.31
C HIS A 157 -8.97 0.48 12.47
N ILE A 158 -9.92 0.07 11.69
CA ILE A 158 -10.79 0.98 10.95
C ILE A 158 -12.11 1.11 11.72
#